data_9f99bb54374fa3227f8203346c1377ad
#
_entry.id   9f99bb54374fa3227f8203346c1377ad
#
_cell.length_a   1.000
_cell.length_b   1.000
_cell.length_c   1.000
_cell.angle_alpha   90.00
_cell.angle_beta   90.00
_cell.angle_gamma   90.00
#
_symmetry.space_group_name_H-M   'P 1'
#
loop_
_entity.id
_entity.type
_entity.pdbx_description
1 polymer ?
#
loop_
_entity_poly.entity_id
_entity_poly.type
_entity_poly.pdbx_seq_one_letter_code
_entity_poly.pdbx_strand_id
1 'polypeptide(L)'
;PQDPVTQSNLQPPYYLTMKMPGQPDPTYSMFTSFIPAAEGDQERNVLMGYLAVDANAGSTKGEKNPDYGKLRMLEISADVSVPGPGQVQNTFSSNETIAQQVNLLRQGQSEVRNGNLLTLPVGGGLLYVQPIFVQASSGTQLPALRKILVAFGDEVAFEDTLQEALDKLFGGDSGATTGDEGTAPSPAPSGSPTATPTETPGGGDNTPPSAGTGDETARLL
;
A
#
# COMPACT_ATOMS: atom_id res chain seq x y z
N PRO A 1 12.59 4.76 -8.28
CA PRO A 1 12.01 4.45 -9.58
C PRO A 1 12.17 2.96 -9.80
N GLN A 2 11.07 2.23 -10.00
CA GLN A 2 11.20 0.86 -10.48
C GLN A 2 11.67 0.94 -11.91
N ASP A 3 12.81 0.33 -12.18
CA ASP A 3 13.25 0.17 -13.55
C ASP A 3 12.19 -0.65 -14.32
N PRO A 4 11.97 -0.36 -15.60
CA PRO A 4 11.05 -1.14 -16.41
C PRO A 4 11.40 -2.63 -16.32
N VAL A 5 10.38 -3.48 -16.26
CA VAL A 5 10.58 -4.93 -16.25
C VAL A 5 11.17 -5.32 -17.61
N THR A 6 12.43 -5.72 -17.61
CA THR A 6 13.16 -6.21 -18.79
C THR A 6 13.61 -7.65 -18.55
N GLN A 7 14.12 -8.35 -19.57
CA GLN A 7 14.68 -9.70 -19.39
C GLN A 7 15.80 -9.78 -18.35
N SER A 8 16.53 -8.68 -18.17
CA SER A 8 17.60 -8.59 -17.18
C SER A 8 17.11 -8.11 -15.81
N ASN A 9 15.87 -7.64 -15.70
CA ASN A 9 15.29 -7.10 -14.48
C ASN A 9 14.01 -7.83 -14.15
N LEU A 10 14.17 -8.93 -13.41
CA LEU A 10 13.05 -9.80 -13.03
C LEU A 10 12.13 -9.08 -12.05
N GLN A 11 10.83 -9.22 -12.25
CA GLN A 11 9.86 -8.77 -11.28
C GLN A 11 9.99 -9.61 -9.99
N PRO A 12 10.22 -8.97 -8.83
CA PRO A 12 10.24 -9.71 -7.58
C PRO A 12 8.85 -10.27 -7.27
N PRO A 13 8.76 -11.42 -6.60
CA PRO A 13 7.48 -11.92 -6.13
C PRO A 13 6.93 -11.01 -5.03
N TYR A 14 5.61 -10.85 -5.02
CA TYR A 14 4.88 -10.10 -4.00
C TYR A 14 4.11 -11.01 -3.07
N TYR A 15 3.83 -10.51 -1.87
CA TYR A 15 3.02 -11.20 -0.87
C TYR A 15 1.75 -10.41 -0.60
N LEU A 16 0.61 -11.09 -0.67
CA LEU A 16 -0.70 -10.48 -0.41
C LEU A 16 -1.70 -11.55 0.01
N THR A 17 -2.63 -11.19 0.87
CA THR A 17 -3.83 -12.02 1.08
C THR A 17 -4.81 -11.75 -0.05
N MET A 18 -5.03 -12.76 -0.89
CA MET A 18 -5.91 -12.66 -2.06
C MET A 18 -6.63 -13.97 -2.34
N LYS A 19 -7.68 -13.87 -3.14
CA LYS A 19 -8.44 -15.01 -3.61
C LYS A 19 -8.15 -15.24 -5.09
N MET A 20 -7.45 -16.33 -5.39
CA MET A 20 -7.24 -16.76 -6.77
C MET A 20 -8.54 -17.37 -7.34
N PRO A 21 -8.75 -17.32 -8.67
CA PRO A 21 -9.84 -18.03 -9.30
C PRO A 21 -9.88 -19.51 -8.86
N GLY A 22 -11.07 -19.97 -8.50
CA GLY A 22 -11.26 -21.34 -8.00
C GLY A 22 -10.88 -21.61 -6.55
N GLN A 23 -10.46 -20.58 -5.79
CA GLN A 23 -10.31 -20.69 -4.33
C GLN A 23 -11.63 -20.35 -3.62
N PRO A 24 -11.98 -21.08 -2.54
CA PRO A 24 -13.15 -20.74 -1.73
C PRO A 24 -12.95 -19.43 -0.96
N ASP A 25 -11.79 -19.24 -0.35
CA ASP A 25 -11.46 -18.15 0.54
C ASP A 25 -10.15 -17.45 0.17
N PRO A 26 -9.99 -16.16 0.54
CA PRO A 26 -8.70 -15.47 0.41
C PRO A 26 -7.63 -16.15 1.26
N THR A 27 -6.44 -16.28 0.69
CA THR A 27 -5.29 -16.91 1.36
C THR A 27 -4.06 -16.03 1.22
N TYR A 28 -3.22 -16.00 2.26
CA TYR A 28 -1.91 -15.35 2.18
C TYR A 28 -1.06 -16.08 1.13
N SER A 29 -0.73 -15.37 0.08
CA SER A 29 -0.09 -15.94 -1.10
C SER A 29 1.14 -15.14 -1.49
N MET A 30 2.13 -15.82 -2.02
CA MET A 30 3.21 -15.21 -2.80
C MET A 30 2.86 -15.33 -4.28
N PHE A 31 3.03 -14.27 -5.07
CA PHE A 31 2.68 -14.28 -6.48
C PHE A 31 3.67 -13.53 -7.36
N THR A 32 3.64 -13.87 -8.63
CA THR A 32 4.38 -13.18 -9.69
C THR A 32 3.61 -13.29 -11.02
N SER A 33 3.92 -12.39 -11.93
CA SER A 33 3.37 -12.39 -13.29
C SER A 33 4.44 -12.68 -14.32
N PHE A 34 4.03 -13.18 -15.49
CA PHE A 34 4.92 -13.55 -16.58
C PHE A 34 4.54 -12.82 -17.86
N ILE A 35 5.54 -12.30 -18.54
CA ILE A 35 5.45 -11.74 -19.89
C ILE A 35 6.30 -12.60 -20.84
N PRO A 36 6.06 -12.56 -22.16
CA PRO A 36 6.90 -13.26 -23.11
C PRO A 36 8.36 -12.85 -23.00
N ALA A 37 9.26 -13.78 -23.26
CA ALA A 37 10.65 -13.44 -23.47
C ALA A 37 10.77 -12.55 -24.74
N ALA A 38 11.62 -11.53 -24.67
CA ALA A 38 11.87 -10.71 -25.85
C ALA A 38 12.54 -11.55 -26.96
N GLU A 39 12.02 -11.43 -28.16
CA GLU A 39 12.68 -11.97 -29.36
C GLU A 39 13.33 -10.80 -30.13
N GLY A 40 14.64 -10.68 -30.03
CA GLY A 40 15.39 -9.54 -30.58
C GLY A 40 15.06 -8.23 -29.89
N ASP A 41 14.90 -7.16 -30.64
CA ASP A 41 14.61 -5.81 -30.14
C ASP A 41 13.09 -5.58 -29.84
N GLN A 42 12.26 -6.61 -29.97
CA GLN A 42 10.81 -6.50 -29.75
C GLN A 42 10.43 -7.04 -28.38
N GLU A 43 10.25 -6.14 -27.43
CA GLU A 43 9.63 -6.45 -26.14
C GLU A 43 8.09 -6.44 -26.27
N ARG A 44 7.47 -7.58 -26.02
CA ARG A 44 6.01 -7.69 -25.92
C ARG A 44 5.61 -7.60 -24.46
N ASN A 45 5.16 -6.43 -24.03
CA ASN A 45 4.65 -6.21 -22.67
C ASN A 45 3.19 -6.66 -22.52
N VAL A 46 2.89 -7.87 -22.97
CA VAL A 46 1.58 -8.52 -22.72
C VAL A 46 1.74 -9.55 -21.62
N LEU A 47 0.71 -9.68 -20.78
CA LEU A 47 0.71 -10.70 -19.73
C LEU A 47 0.37 -12.07 -20.33
N MET A 48 1.20 -13.06 -20.04
CA MET A 48 0.96 -14.45 -20.47
C MET A 48 0.47 -15.35 -19.34
N GLY A 49 0.80 -15.02 -18.12
CA GLY A 49 0.43 -15.85 -16.99
C GLY A 49 0.63 -15.15 -15.66
N TYR A 50 -0.01 -15.74 -14.67
CA TYR A 50 0.04 -15.30 -13.29
C TYR A 50 0.16 -16.53 -12.39
N LEU A 51 1.16 -16.56 -11.54
CA LEU A 51 1.41 -17.69 -10.65
C LEU A 51 1.31 -17.23 -9.21
N ALA A 52 0.50 -17.92 -8.45
CA ALA A 52 0.43 -17.74 -7.00
C ALA A 52 0.75 -19.06 -6.29
N VAL A 53 1.39 -18.93 -5.12
CA VAL A 53 1.63 -20.05 -4.21
C VAL A 53 1.02 -19.73 -2.87
N ASP A 54 0.30 -20.68 -2.29
CA ASP A 54 -0.25 -20.55 -0.95
C ASP A 54 0.91 -20.52 0.06
N ALA A 55 1.07 -19.36 0.70
CA ALA A 55 2.14 -19.09 1.67
C ALA A 55 1.63 -19.15 3.14
N ASN A 56 0.36 -19.54 3.35
CA ASN A 56 -0.21 -19.68 4.67
C ASN A 56 0.19 -21.01 5.31
N ALA A 57 1.22 -20.98 6.14
CA ALA A 57 1.70 -22.17 6.84
C ALA A 57 0.73 -22.71 7.91
N GLY A 58 -0.27 -21.94 8.30
CA GLY A 58 -1.18 -22.24 9.42
C GLY A 58 -0.75 -21.56 10.71
N SER A 59 -1.65 -21.57 11.71
CA SER A 59 -1.45 -20.93 13.01
C SER A 59 -1.16 -21.93 14.15
N THR A 60 -1.35 -23.23 13.92
CA THR A 60 -1.15 -24.26 14.94
C THR A 60 0.30 -24.74 14.94
N LYS A 61 0.95 -24.65 16.10
CA LYS A 61 2.34 -25.09 16.24
C LYS A 61 2.50 -26.58 15.93
N GLY A 62 3.39 -26.89 14.97
CA GLY A 62 3.69 -28.26 14.57
C GLY A 62 2.73 -28.83 13.50
N GLU A 63 1.71 -28.09 13.10
CA GLU A 63 0.80 -28.49 12.02
C GLU A 63 0.96 -27.53 10.83
N LYS A 64 1.14 -28.11 9.66
CA LYS A 64 1.22 -27.35 8.40
C LYS A 64 -0.16 -27.34 7.74
N ASN A 65 -0.60 -26.16 7.28
CA ASN A 65 -1.81 -26.04 6.47
C ASN A 65 -1.71 -27.00 5.26
N PRO A 66 -2.72 -27.84 4.97
CA PRO A 66 -2.71 -28.78 3.86
C PRO A 66 -2.43 -28.15 2.49
N ASP A 67 -2.87 -26.90 2.31
CA ASP A 67 -2.69 -26.16 1.05
C ASP A 67 -1.38 -25.37 0.98
N TYR A 68 -0.57 -25.33 2.05
CA TYR A 68 0.71 -24.62 2.05
C TYR A 68 1.64 -25.12 0.96
N GLY A 69 2.11 -24.21 0.11
CA GLY A 69 2.97 -24.50 -1.02
C GLY A 69 2.21 -24.94 -2.28
N LYS A 70 0.87 -24.94 -2.27
CA LYS A 70 0.08 -25.26 -3.46
C LYS A 70 0.20 -24.14 -4.50
N LEU A 71 0.64 -24.52 -5.68
CA LEU A 71 0.76 -23.63 -6.83
C LEU A 71 -0.58 -23.50 -7.56
N ARG A 72 -0.90 -22.27 -7.94
CA ARG A 72 -2.07 -21.93 -8.76
C ARG A 72 -1.61 -21.07 -9.91
N MET A 73 -1.77 -21.55 -11.11
CA MET A 73 -1.42 -20.83 -12.32
C MET A 73 -2.69 -20.36 -13.03
N LEU A 74 -2.71 -19.07 -13.35
CA LEU A 74 -3.67 -18.50 -14.28
C LEU A 74 -2.93 -18.29 -15.60
N GLU A 75 -3.28 -19.08 -16.59
CA GLU A 75 -2.78 -18.96 -17.95
C GLU A 75 -3.71 -18.05 -18.75
N ILE A 76 -3.15 -17.10 -19.46
CA ILE A 76 -3.90 -16.17 -20.30
C ILE A 76 -3.85 -16.70 -21.72
N SER A 77 -5.04 -16.93 -22.32
CA SER A 77 -5.13 -17.40 -23.69
C SER A 77 -4.46 -16.44 -24.67
N ALA A 78 -3.76 -16.98 -25.66
CA ALA A 78 -3.12 -16.18 -26.70
C ALA A 78 -4.11 -15.34 -27.54
N ASP A 79 -5.40 -15.69 -27.50
CA ASP A 79 -6.47 -14.96 -28.19
C ASP A 79 -6.88 -13.68 -27.46
N VAL A 80 -6.44 -13.53 -26.21
CA VAL A 80 -6.78 -12.37 -25.36
C VAL A 80 -5.50 -11.58 -25.11
N SER A 81 -5.48 -10.32 -25.53
CA SER A 81 -4.36 -9.43 -25.22
C SER A 81 -4.61 -8.72 -23.90
N VAL A 82 -3.88 -9.12 -22.87
CA VAL A 82 -3.90 -8.47 -21.56
C VAL A 82 -2.64 -7.64 -21.40
N PRO A 83 -2.72 -6.34 -21.07
CA PRO A 83 -1.54 -5.51 -20.87
C PRO A 83 -0.64 -6.09 -19.77
N GLY A 84 0.64 -6.20 -20.03
CA GLY A 84 1.62 -6.51 -18.99
C GLY A 84 1.92 -5.28 -18.11
N PRO A 85 2.61 -5.48 -16.97
CA PRO A 85 2.92 -4.39 -16.04
C PRO A 85 3.63 -3.20 -16.69
N GLY A 86 4.55 -3.44 -17.62
CA GLY A 86 5.27 -2.40 -18.34
C GLY A 86 4.34 -1.58 -19.25
N GLN A 87 3.39 -2.22 -19.91
CA GLN A 87 2.41 -1.51 -20.76
C GLN A 87 1.46 -0.67 -19.91
N VAL A 88 1.00 -1.19 -18.77
CA VAL A 88 0.16 -0.42 -17.84
C VAL A 88 0.93 0.79 -17.29
N GLN A 89 2.21 0.63 -16.94
CA GLN A 89 3.05 1.73 -16.50
C GLN A 89 3.19 2.80 -17.58
N ASN A 90 3.33 2.41 -18.85
CA ASN A 90 3.36 3.33 -19.97
C ASN A 90 2.01 4.06 -20.13
N THR A 91 0.88 3.36 -20.02
CA THR A 91 -0.44 3.96 -20.03
C THR A 91 -0.59 5.02 -18.95
N PHE A 92 -0.17 4.73 -17.72
CA PHE A 92 -0.18 5.70 -16.62
C PHE A 92 0.68 6.93 -16.92
N SER A 93 1.89 6.71 -17.45
CA SER A 93 2.84 7.78 -17.72
C SER A 93 2.44 8.67 -18.91
N SER A 94 1.73 8.11 -19.90
CA SER A 94 1.29 8.82 -21.10
C SER A 94 -0.07 9.51 -20.95
N ASN A 95 -0.82 9.23 -19.89
CA ASN A 95 -2.09 9.88 -19.63
C ASN A 95 -1.87 11.34 -19.19
N GLU A 96 -2.39 12.29 -19.99
CA GLU A 96 -2.16 13.72 -19.76
C GLU A 96 -2.69 14.20 -18.40
N THR A 97 -3.87 13.73 -18.00
CA THR A 97 -4.47 14.12 -16.72
C THR A 97 -3.61 13.64 -15.54
N ILE A 98 -3.15 12.40 -15.59
CA ILE A 98 -2.25 11.83 -14.57
C ILE A 98 -0.93 12.60 -14.55
N ALA A 99 -0.33 12.81 -15.72
CA ALA A 99 0.94 13.53 -15.85
C ALA A 99 0.86 14.96 -15.28
N GLN A 100 -0.23 15.68 -15.53
CA GLN A 100 -0.47 17.01 -14.96
C GLN A 100 -0.56 16.96 -13.44
N GLN A 101 -1.34 16.05 -12.87
CA GLN A 101 -1.49 15.92 -11.42
C GLN A 101 -0.17 15.48 -10.75
N VAL A 102 0.55 14.54 -11.33
CA VAL A 102 1.88 14.14 -10.83
C VAL A 102 2.88 15.31 -10.88
N ASN A 103 2.82 16.13 -11.92
CA ASN A 103 3.67 17.34 -12.01
C ASN A 103 3.31 18.36 -10.92
N LEU A 104 2.03 18.52 -10.57
CA LEU A 104 1.62 19.35 -9.44
C LEU A 104 2.17 18.81 -8.11
N LEU A 105 2.16 17.50 -7.90
CA LEU A 105 2.74 16.87 -6.72
C LEU A 105 4.28 17.03 -6.62
N ARG A 106 4.95 17.25 -7.75
CA ARG A 106 6.41 17.53 -7.81
C ARG A 106 6.77 18.99 -7.56
N GLN A 107 5.77 19.88 -7.49
CA GLN A 107 6.04 21.30 -7.26
C GLN A 107 6.58 21.55 -5.86
N GLY A 108 7.41 22.58 -5.72
CA GLY A 108 8.12 22.88 -4.49
C GLY A 108 9.33 21.95 -4.28
N GLN A 109 9.63 21.67 -3.02
CA GLN A 109 10.74 20.77 -2.65
C GLN A 109 10.19 19.37 -2.36
N SER A 110 9.48 18.79 -3.33
CA SER A 110 8.86 17.48 -3.19
C SER A 110 9.36 16.51 -4.27
N GLU A 111 9.61 15.26 -3.87
CA GLU A 111 9.90 14.14 -4.74
C GLU A 111 8.71 13.20 -4.81
N VAL A 112 8.28 12.85 -6.01
CA VAL A 112 7.21 11.86 -6.23
C VAL A 112 7.86 10.51 -6.47
N ARG A 113 7.44 9.51 -5.70
CA ARG A 113 7.89 8.12 -5.79
C ARG A 113 6.72 7.22 -6.11
N ASN A 114 6.85 6.48 -7.20
CA ASN A 114 5.91 5.43 -7.53
C ASN A 114 6.18 4.21 -6.63
N GLY A 115 5.13 3.68 -6.04
CA GLY A 115 5.20 2.40 -5.36
C GLY A 115 5.17 1.23 -6.35
N ASN A 116 5.10 0.02 -5.80
CA ASN A 116 5.01 -1.18 -6.62
C ASN A 116 3.70 -1.22 -7.40
N LEU A 117 3.77 -1.59 -8.67
CA LEU A 117 2.60 -1.89 -9.45
C LEU A 117 2.16 -3.33 -9.15
N LEU A 118 1.02 -3.48 -8.51
CA LEU A 118 0.41 -4.77 -8.21
C LEU A 118 -0.53 -5.17 -9.35
N THR A 119 -0.49 -6.43 -9.72
CA THR A 119 -1.40 -7.05 -10.67
C THR A 119 -2.25 -8.07 -9.94
N LEU A 120 -3.56 -7.90 -9.89
CA LEU A 120 -4.48 -8.69 -9.08
C LEU A 120 -5.59 -9.30 -9.93
N PRO A 121 -5.82 -10.62 -9.89
CA PRO A 121 -6.94 -11.25 -10.57
C PRO A 121 -8.24 -10.95 -9.81
N VAL A 122 -9.13 -10.17 -10.43
CA VAL A 122 -10.41 -9.74 -9.83
C VAL A 122 -11.50 -9.77 -10.90
N GLY A 123 -12.67 -10.31 -10.56
CA GLY A 123 -13.87 -10.20 -11.41
C GLY A 123 -13.74 -10.78 -12.81
N GLY A 124 -12.86 -11.76 -13.01
CA GLY A 124 -12.59 -12.35 -14.34
C GLY A 124 -11.63 -11.53 -15.20
N GLY A 125 -11.06 -10.45 -14.67
CA GLY A 125 -10.04 -9.62 -15.31
C GLY A 125 -8.83 -9.42 -14.40
N LEU A 126 -8.00 -8.43 -14.74
CA LEU A 126 -6.84 -8.04 -13.93
C LEU A 126 -6.97 -6.57 -13.53
N LEU A 127 -6.88 -6.36 -12.23
CA LEU A 127 -6.80 -5.04 -11.62
C LEU A 127 -5.34 -4.70 -11.38
N TYR A 128 -4.92 -3.54 -11.85
CA TYR A 128 -3.59 -2.97 -11.62
C TYR A 128 -3.71 -1.85 -10.61
N VAL A 129 -2.87 -1.89 -9.57
CA VAL A 129 -2.88 -0.89 -8.49
C VAL A 129 -1.47 -0.39 -8.24
N GLN A 130 -1.27 0.92 -8.28
CA GLN A 130 0.01 1.56 -7.99
C GLN A 130 -0.16 2.74 -7.04
N PRO A 131 0.38 2.68 -5.82
CA PRO A 131 0.39 3.84 -4.92
C PRO A 131 1.44 4.86 -5.35
N ILE A 132 1.12 6.13 -5.17
CA ILE A 132 2.00 7.27 -5.43
C ILE A 132 2.31 7.96 -4.11
N PHE A 133 3.58 8.00 -3.78
CA PHE A 133 4.09 8.63 -2.57
C PHE A 133 4.75 9.96 -2.87
N VAL A 134 4.65 10.89 -1.93
CA VAL A 134 5.36 12.16 -1.97
C VAL A 134 6.23 12.28 -0.73
N GLN A 135 7.45 12.69 -0.92
CA GLN A 135 8.44 12.92 0.12
C GLN A 135 9.07 14.31 -0.06
N ALA A 136 9.34 15.01 1.03
CA ALA A 136 10.12 16.25 0.94
C ALA A 136 11.55 15.94 0.45
N SER A 137 12.06 16.76 -0.45
CA SER A 137 13.42 16.62 -1.01
C SER A 137 14.51 16.92 0.01
N SER A 138 14.17 17.60 1.12
CA SER A 138 15.07 17.93 2.21
C SER A 138 14.50 17.49 3.56
N GLY A 139 15.35 16.97 4.43
CA GLY A 139 14.98 16.48 5.75
C GLY A 139 14.79 14.96 5.82
N THR A 140 14.39 14.48 6.98
CA THR A 140 14.22 13.04 7.29
C THR A 140 12.76 12.59 7.25
N GLN A 141 11.91 13.24 6.44
CA GLN A 141 10.50 12.91 6.36
C GLN A 141 10.27 11.61 5.60
N LEU A 142 9.39 10.78 6.13
CA LEU A 142 8.97 9.56 5.46
C LEU A 142 8.06 9.88 4.26
N PRO A 143 8.11 9.07 3.19
CA PRO A 143 7.17 9.19 2.09
C PRO A 143 5.73 9.05 2.57
N ALA A 144 4.87 9.97 2.18
CA ALA A 144 3.44 9.92 2.46
C ALA A 144 2.68 9.46 1.22
N LEU A 145 1.74 8.54 1.39
CA LEU A 145 0.80 8.17 0.33
C LEU A 145 -0.05 9.40 -0.02
N ARG A 146 -0.16 9.70 -1.31
CA ARG A 146 -0.89 10.89 -1.81
C ARG A 146 -1.93 10.56 -2.84
N LYS A 147 -1.69 9.57 -3.68
CA LYS A 147 -2.59 9.17 -4.74
C LYS A 147 -2.46 7.68 -4.98
N ILE A 148 -3.50 7.10 -5.56
CA ILE A 148 -3.51 5.73 -6.04
C ILE A 148 -3.94 5.71 -7.49
N LEU A 149 -3.15 5.05 -8.31
CA LEU A 149 -3.45 4.71 -9.68
C LEU A 149 -4.07 3.33 -9.73
N VAL A 150 -5.19 3.19 -10.41
CA VAL A 150 -5.79 1.89 -10.72
C VAL A 150 -6.12 1.80 -12.20
N ALA A 151 -6.04 0.57 -12.73
CA ALA A 151 -6.51 0.28 -14.08
C ALA A 151 -7.21 -1.09 -14.12
N PHE A 152 -8.28 -1.19 -14.91
CA PHE A 152 -8.99 -2.42 -15.19
C PHE A 152 -9.53 -2.36 -16.63
N GLY A 153 -9.09 -3.28 -17.47
CA GLY A 153 -9.34 -3.17 -18.90
C GLY A 153 -8.75 -1.89 -19.48
N ASP A 154 -9.57 -1.08 -20.13
CA ASP A 154 -9.17 0.20 -20.73
C ASP A 154 -9.40 1.40 -19.79
N GLU A 155 -10.05 1.18 -18.67
CA GLU A 155 -10.38 2.23 -17.71
C GLU A 155 -9.23 2.48 -16.73
N VAL A 156 -9.01 3.77 -16.42
CA VAL A 156 -7.97 4.21 -15.49
C VAL A 156 -8.55 5.24 -14.53
N ALA A 157 -8.21 5.13 -13.25
CA ALA A 157 -8.55 6.14 -12.25
C ALA A 157 -7.31 6.54 -11.43
N PHE A 158 -7.29 7.81 -10.98
CA PHE A 158 -6.21 8.39 -10.20
C PHE A 158 -6.80 9.28 -9.10
N GLU A 159 -6.94 8.73 -7.91
CA GLU A 159 -7.65 9.36 -6.79
C GLU A 159 -6.82 9.36 -5.51
N ASP A 160 -7.32 10.01 -4.46
CA ASP A 160 -6.60 10.15 -3.19
C ASP A 160 -6.61 8.84 -2.38
N THR A 161 -7.65 8.05 -2.52
CA THR A 161 -7.82 6.76 -1.84
C THR A 161 -8.10 5.64 -2.84
N LEU A 162 -7.82 4.40 -2.41
CA LEU A 162 -8.13 3.22 -3.21
C LEU A 162 -9.63 3.07 -3.41
N GLN A 163 -10.44 3.39 -2.42
CA GLN A 163 -11.89 3.33 -2.53
C GLN A 163 -12.40 4.28 -3.61
N GLU A 164 -12.04 5.55 -3.55
CA GLU A 164 -12.43 6.54 -4.58
C GLU A 164 -11.98 6.09 -5.99
N ALA A 165 -10.77 5.54 -6.09
CA ALA A 165 -10.26 5.04 -7.35
C ALA A 165 -11.07 3.85 -7.89
N LEU A 166 -11.47 2.91 -7.01
CA LEU A 166 -12.32 1.78 -7.40
C LEU A 166 -13.74 2.22 -7.72
N ASP A 167 -14.32 3.14 -6.94
CA ASP A 167 -15.65 3.68 -7.19
C ASP A 167 -15.72 4.37 -8.56
N LYS A 168 -14.70 5.16 -8.89
CA LYS A 168 -14.61 5.81 -10.19
C LYS A 168 -14.41 4.80 -11.32
N LEU A 169 -13.58 3.79 -11.11
CA LEU A 169 -13.29 2.76 -12.11
C LEU A 169 -14.52 1.92 -12.45
N PHE A 170 -15.34 1.60 -11.46
CA PHE A 170 -16.53 0.76 -11.61
C PHE A 170 -17.84 1.55 -11.74
N GLY A 171 -17.76 2.87 -11.85
CA GLY A 171 -18.90 3.74 -12.16
C GLY A 171 -19.87 3.98 -11.01
N GLY A 172 -19.41 3.90 -9.76
CA GLY A 172 -20.23 4.14 -8.57
C GLY A 172 -19.65 3.44 -7.34
N ASP A 173 -20.48 3.16 -6.35
CA ASP A 173 -20.07 2.44 -5.16
C ASP A 173 -19.60 1.02 -5.52
N SER A 174 -18.30 0.80 -5.46
CA SER A 174 -17.66 -0.49 -5.72
C SER A 174 -17.92 -1.53 -4.63
N GLY A 175 -18.49 -1.11 -3.50
CA GLY A 175 -18.63 -1.92 -2.29
C GLY A 175 -17.29 -2.28 -1.62
N ALA A 176 -16.19 -1.68 -2.07
CA ALA A 176 -14.90 -1.88 -1.45
C ALA A 176 -14.82 -1.08 -0.15
N THR A 177 -14.39 -1.73 0.93
CA THR A 177 -13.99 -1.05 2.16
C THR A 177 -12.47 -1.12 2.25
N THR A 178 -11.81 0.00 2.08
CA THR A 178 -10.36 0.10 2.09
C THR A 178 -9.89 0.76 3.39
N GLY A 179 -8.69 0.40 3.84
CA GLY A 179 -8.13 0.95 5.08
C GLY A 179 -7.39 2.27 4.90
N ASP A 180 -7.44 2.84 3.71
CA ASP A 180 -6.73 4.08 3.34
C ASP A 180 -7.62 5.33 3.38
N GLU A 181 -8.89 5.17 3.76
CA GLU A 181 -9.70 6.30 4.17
C GLU A 181 -8.98 6.99 5.31
N GLY A 182 -8.42 8.16 5.02
CA GLY A 182 -7.73 8.94 6.02
C GLY A 182 -8.62 9.08 7.22
N THR A 183 -8.28 8.45 8.32
CA THR A 183 -8.82 8.81 9.62
C THR A 183 -8.48 10.28 9.78
N ALA A 184 -9.44 11.15 9.49
CA ALA A 184 -9.39 12.50 10.02
C ALA A 184 -8.99 12.34 11.48
N PRO A 185 -7.98 13.08 11.98
CA PRO A 185 -7.56 12.93 13.36
C PRO A 185 -8.81 13.02 14.21
N SER A 186 -9.14 11.90 14.87
CA SER A 186 -10.27 11.84 15.80
C SER A 186 -10.11 13.03 16.71
N PRO A 187 -11.10 13.93 16.83
CA PRO A 187 -10.97 15.05 17.74
C PRO A 187 -10.63 14.45 19.10
N ALA A 188 -9.50 14.88 19.65
CA ALA A 188 -9.07 14.46 20.97
C ALA A 188 -10.26 14.62 21.90
N PRO A 189 -10.55 13.62 22.77
CA PRO A 189 -11.68 13.74 23.69
C PRO A 189 -11.49 15.02 24.50
N SER A 190 -12.33 16.00 24.25
CA SER A 190 -12.46 17.21 25.09
C SER A 190 -13.05 16.76 26.44
N GLY A 191 -12.24 16.12 27.24
CA GLY A 191 -12.46 15.87 28.64
C GLY A 191 -11.77 16.98 29.42
N SER A 192 -12.41 18.12 29.50
CA SER A 192 -12.11 19.07 30.57
C SER A 192 -12.64 18.45 31.89
N PRO A 193 -11.78 18.11 32.83
CA PRO A 193 -12.25 17.97 34.19
C PRO A 193 -12.48 19.38 34.73
N THR A 194 -13.72 19.79 34.82
CA THR A 194 -14.15 20.90 35.67
C THR A 194 -13.85 20.48 37.11
N ALA A 195 -12.70 20.90 37.62
CA ALA A 195 -12.43 20.88 39.04
C ALA A 195 -13.08 22.10 39.63
N THR A 196 -14.20 21.89 40.30
CA THR A 196 -14.81 22.85 41.23
C THR A 196 -13.87 23.04 42.43
N PRO A 197 -13.44 24.24 42.76
CA PRO A 197 -12.72 24.44 44.01
C PRO A 197 -13.71 24.44 45.16
N THR A 198 -13.65 23.45 46.02
CA THR A 198 -14.29 23.51 47.34
C THR A 198 -13.37 24.28 48.26
N GLU A 199 -13.80 25.48 48.63
CA GLU A 199 -13.22 26.22 49.74
C GLU A 199 -13.50 25.53 51.06
N THR A 200 -12.45 25.33 51.88
CA THR A 200 -12.58 25.16 53.33
C THR A 200 -11.46 25.93 54.00
N PRO A 201 -11.78 26.79 54.95
CA PRO A 201 -10.80 27.67 55.59
C PRO A 201 -10.21 27.03 56.86
N GLY A 202 -8.99 27.37 57.15
CA GLY A 202 -8.53 27.33 58.53
C GLY A 202 -7.16 26.74 58.81
N GLY A 203 -6.25 27.66 59.16
CA GLY A 203 -5.41 27.50 60.32
C GLY A 203 -4.01 26.94 60.21
N GLY A 204 -3.01 27.79 60.38
CA GLY A 204 -1.95 27.52 61.32
C GLY A 204 -0.59 26.96 60.83
N ASP A 205 0.30 27.91 60.70
CA ASP A 205 1.61 27.90 61.40
C ASP A 205 2.83 27.19 60.78
N ASN A 206 3.75 28.07 60.44
CA ASN A 206 5.20 28.12 60.66
C ASN A 206 6.16 26.95 60.37
N THR A 207 7.13 27.41 59.60
CA THR A 207 8.61 27.27 59.68
C THR A 207 9.28 26.12 58.89
N PRO A 208 10.35 26.46 58.12
CA PRO A 208 11.19 25.51 57.44
C PRO A 208 12.37 25.06 58.29
N PRO A 209 12.98 23.96 57.97
CA PRO A 209 14.43 23.97 57.80
C PRO A 209 14.93 23.13 56.60
N SER A 210 15.89 23.71 55.92
CA SER A 210 17.30 23.40 55.80
C SER A 210 17.69 22.07 55.11
N ALA A 211 18.34 22.27 53.97
CA ALA A 211 19.50 21.57 53.41
C ALA A 211 19.82 20.15 53.81
N GLY A 212 20.03 19.33 52.77
CA GLY A 212 20.76 18.06 52.86
C GLY A 212 21.17 17.61 51.48
N THR A 213 22.41 17.81 51.17
CA THR A 213 23.23 17.28 50.09
C THR A 213 23.34 15.75 50.11
N GLY A 214 23.48 15.14 48.93
CA GLY A 214 23.91 13.74 48.79
C GLY A 214 23.51 13.22 47.42
N ASP A 215 24.28 13.38 46.47
CA ASP A 215 25.23 12.56 45.71
C ASP A 215 24.90 11.07 45.70
N GLU A 216 24.75 10.49 44.55
CA GLU A 216 25.51 9.36 44.02
C GLU A 216 24.80 8.69 42.82
N THR A 217 25.46 8.79 41.73
CA THR A 217 25.76 7.83 40.66
C THR A 217 25.32 6.37 40.82
N ALA A 218 24.82 5.79 39.74
CA ALA A 218 25.20 4.54 39.09
C ALA A 218 24.09 4.06 38.18
N ARG A 219 24.28 4.00 36.88
CA ARG A 219 24.92 2.97 36.05
C ARG A 219 24.09 1.70 35.85
N LEU A 220 23.92 1.38 34.54
CA LEU A 220 23.76 0.06 33.91
C LEU A 220 22.32 -0.50 33.89
N LEU A 221 21.81 -0.93 32.80
CA LEU A 221 22.23 -1.60 31.54
C LEU A 221 21.27 -1.24 30.44
#